data_8ceafc3f3387799ac492691cb6fbc229
#
_entry.id   8ceafc3f3387799ac492691cb6fbc229
#
_cell.length_a   1.000
_cell.length_b   1.000
_cell.length_c   1.000
_cell.angle_alpha   90.00
_cell.angle_beta   90.00
_cell.angle_gamma   90.00
#
_symmetry.space_group_name_H-M   'P 1'
#
loop_
_entity.id
_entity.type
_entity.pdbx_description
1 polymer ?
#
loop_
_entity_poly.entity_id
_entity_poly.type
_entity_poly.pdbx_seq_one_letter_code
_entity_poly.pdbx_strand_id
1 'polypeptide(L)'
;ALIVANHPTGIADAVFLYSAIAKIRPDVYFFANSDVLRVFPQLSEFIAPVEWRKEKRTKTRTKETLEFTKQAMKEQRIGVIFPSGRLAKRTGLSLHERSWMSSAVSLARKYNVPIIPTHISARNSILFYLLDIIHPTLRDITLFNETLNKKDFHFEIRFGKPVYPYMLSPEPEIATSDLKRRVLNLNTRQFLNFRRLRIQRSLNRITYQT
;
A
#
# COMPACT_ATOMS: atom_id res chain seq x y z
N ALA A 1 -11.23 -8.29 4.35
CA ALA A 1 -10.83 -7.99 2.96
C ALA A 1 -9.35 -7.62 2.89
N LEU A 2 -8.76 -7.78 1.71
CA LEU A 2 -7.41 -7.31 1.41
C LEU A 2 -7.47 -6.18 0.38
N ILE A 3 -6.89 -5.02 0.71
CA ILE A 3 -6.63 -3.96 -0.25
C ILE A 3 -5.25 -4.19 -0.85
N VAL A 4 -5.18 -4.22 -2.17
CA VAL A 4 -3.94 -4.45 -2.91
C VAL A 4 -3.67 -3.25 -3.82
N ALA A 5 -2.54 -2.57 -3.59
CA ALA A 5 -2.24 -1.31 -4.24
C ALA A 5 -0.83 -1.28 -4.86
N ASN A 6 -0.64 -0.43 -5.89
CA ASN A 6 0.67 0.00 -6.35
C ASN A 6 1.35 0.90 -5.31
N HIS A 7 2.67 1.10 -5.43
CA HIS A 7 3.48 1.76 -4.41
C HIS A 7 4.35 2.90 -4.98
N PRO A 8 3.73 4.04 -5.40
CA PRO A 8 4.45 5.09 -6.09
C PRO A 8 5.34 5.97 -5.20
N THR A 9 4.95 6.23 -3.94
CA THR A 9 5.61 7.26 -3.11
C THR A 9 6.18 6.76 -1.78
N GLY A 10 5.87 5.54 -1.37
CA GLY A 10 6.39 4.94 -0.15
C GLY A 10 5.49 5.17 1.07
N ILE A 11 6.03 5.66 2.17
CA ILE A 11 5.30 5.84 3.44
C ILE A 11 4.03 6.67 3.23
N ALA A 12 4.09 7.69 2.39
CA ALA A 12 2.94 8.54 2.09
C ALA A 12 1.75 7.75 1.52
N ASP A 13 1.99 6.70 0.72
CA ASP A 13 0.90 5.87 0.16
C ASP A 13 0.09 5.21 1.29
N ALA A 14 0.76 4.69 2.32
CA ALA A 14 0.10 4.08 3.47
C ALA A 14 -0.68 5.12 4.29
N VAL A 15 -0.10 6.28 4.56
CA VAL A 15 -0.73 7.36 5.33
C VAL A 15 -1.99 7.86 4.63
N PHE A 16 -1.92 8.15 3.33
CA PHE A 16 -3.08 8.65 2.59
C PHE A 16 -4.15 7.58 2.39
N LEU A 17 -3.75 6.33 2.18
CA LEU A 17 -4.69 5.22 2.08
C LEU A 17 -5.41 4.97 3.42
N TYR A 18 -4.67 5.03 4.54
CA TYR A 18 -5.27 4.98 5.88
C TYR A 18 -6.29 6.11 6.07
N SER A 19 -5.92 7.36 5.77
CA SER A 19 -6.82 8.52 5.89
C SER A 19 -8.09 8.39 5.04
N ALA A 20 -8.01 7.71 3.89
CA ALA A 20 -9.16 7.48 3.02
C ALA A 20 -10.12 6.42 3.58
N ILE A 21 -9.61 5.43 4.32
CA ILE A 21 -10.37 4.25 4.75
C ILE A 21 -10.81 4.37 6.21
N ALA A 22 -9.97 4.93 7.09
CA ALA A 22 -10.16 4.88 8.53
C ALA A 22 -11.49 5.53 9.02
N LYS A 23 -12.02 6.48 8.25
CA LYS A 23 -13.34 7.09 8.53
C LYS A 23 -14.51 6.09 8.38
N ILE A 24 -14.32 5.04 7.59
CA ILE A 24 -15.34 4.01 7.32
C ILE A 24 -15.02 2.74 8.11
N ARG A 25 -13.73 2.37 8.12
CA ARG A 25 -13.19 1.17 8.76
C ARG A 25 -11.85 1.52 9.43
N PRO A 26 -11.85 1.83 10.73
CA PRO A 26 -10.63 2.21 11.47
C PRO A 26 -9.68 1.03 11.74
N ASP A 27 -10.15 -0.20 11.59
CA ASP A 27 -9.48 -1.46 11.86
C ASP A 27 -8.51 -1.90 10.73
N VAL A 28 -7.94 -0.93 10.02
CA VAL A 28 -6.97 -1.17 8.93
C VAL A 28 -5.60 -1.54 9.49
N TYR A 29 -4.92 -2.50 8.85
CA TYR A 29 -3.51 -2.78 9.11
C TYR A 29 -2.72 -2.92 7.80
N PHE A 30 -1.40 -2.74 7.87
CA PHE A 30 -0.49 -2.72 6.72
C PHE A 30 0.56 -3.80 6.83
N PHE A 31 0.85 -4.48 5.73
CA PHE A 31 2.05 -5.28 5.61
C PHE A 31 3.23 -4.36 5.30
N ALA A 32 4.11 -4.16 6.26
CA ALA A 32 5.24 -3.24 6.13
C ALA A 32 6.53 -3.83 6.71
N ASN A 33 7.68 -3.23 6.33
CA ASN A 33 8.96 -3.64 6.86
C ASN A 33 8.99 -3.53 8.38
N SER A 34 9.45 -4.59 9.05
CA SER A 34 9.61 -4.64 10.51
C SER A 34 10.51 -3.52 11.06
N ASP A 35 11.41 -2.96 10.26
CA ASP A 35 12.26 -1.83 10.66
C ASP A 35 11.43 -0.59 11.02
N VAL A 36 10.22 -0.43 10.49
CA VAL A 36 9.30 0.66 10.85
C VAL A 36 8.93 0.60 12.32
N LEU A 37 8.73 -0.59 12.89
CA LEU A 37 8.40 -0.77 14.31
C LEU A 37 9.56 -0.44 15.26
N ARG A 38 10.80 -0.45 14.75
CA ARG A 38 11.96 -0.02 15.53
C ARG A 38 11.98 1.51 15.75
N VAL A 39 11.45 2.25 14.77
CA VAL A 39 11.37 3.72 14.81
C VAL A 39 10.06 4.18 15.45
N PHE A 40 8.97 3.45 15.18
CA PHE A 40 7.61 3.77 15.63
C PHE A 40 6.95 2.54 16.30
N PRO A 41 7.34 2.17 17.53
CA PRO A 41 6.77 1.01 18.24
C PRO A 41 5.26 1.12 18.46
N GLN A 42 4.74 2.34 18.56
CA GLN A 42 3.30 2.64 18.71
C GLN A 42 2.44 2.18 17.52
N LEU A 43 3.05 1.86 16.37
CA LEU A 43 2.34 1.34 15.21
C LEU A 43 2.22 -0.19 15.20
N SER A 44 2.59 -0.89 16.28
CA SER A 44 2.56 -2.35 16.35
C SER A 44 1.19 -2.97 16.10
N GLU A 45 0.10 -2.29 16.47
CA GLU A 45 -1.26 -2.75 16.18
C GLU A 45 -1.71 -2.54 14.72
N PHE A 46 -1.01 -1.67 13.99
CA PHE A 46 -1.33 -1.31 12.62
C PHE A 46 -0.42 -1.97 11.60
N ILE A 47 0.64 -2.66 12.02
CA ILE A 47 1.65 -3.22 11.11
C ILE A 47 1.80 -4.72 11.33
N ALA A 48 1.48 -5.49 10.29
CA ALA A 48 1.94 -6.85 10.13
C ALA A 48 3.41 -6.81 9.67
N PRO A 49 4.39 -7.17 10.54
CA PRO A 49 5.80 -6.98 10.23
C PRO A 49 6.26 -7.96 9.15
N VAL A 50 6.87 -7.45 8.09
CA VAL A 50 7.41 -8.26 6.98
C VAL A 50 8.90 -8.00 6.83
N GLU A 51 9.69 -9.06 6.65
CA GLU A 51 11.07 -8.95 6.18
C GLU A 51 11.12 -9.24 4.67
N TRP A 52 11.33 -8.19 3.87
CA TRP A 52 11.40 -8.32 2.41
C TRP A 52 12.77 -8.78 1.91
N ARG A 53 13.84 -8.56 2.69
CA ARG A 53 15.20 -9.00 2.37
C ARG A 53 15.32 -10.50 2.60
N LYS A 54 15.58 -11.27 1.54
CA LYS A 54 15.65 -12.74 1.60
C LYS A 54 16.67 -13.24 2.63
N GLU A 55 17.82 -12.56 2.69
CA GLU A 55 18.94 -12.88 3.58
C GLU A 55 18.65 -12.62 5.07
N LYS A 56 17.67 -11.79 5.38
CA LYS A 56 17.26 -11.48 6.75
C LYS A 56 15.97 -12.16 7.18
N ARG A 57 15.37 -12.95 6.29
CA ARG A 57 14.18 -13.75 6.63
C ARG A 57 14.56 -14.88 7.57
N THR A 58 13.98 -14.87 8.76
CA THR A 58 14.07 -15.96 9.72
C THR A 58 12.70 -16.62 9.88
N LYS A 59 12.71 -17.88 10.35
CA LYS A 59 11.47 -18.59 10.68
C LYS A 59 10.64 -17.82 11.73
N THR A 60 11.31 -17.23 12.72
CA THR A 60 10.67 -16.41 13.76
C THR A 60 9.93 -15.21 13.19
N ARG A 61 10.59 -14.40 12.36
CA ARG A 61 9.95 -13.21 11.73
C ARG A 61 8.78 -13.59 10.83
N THR A 62 8.92 -14.70 10.08
CA THR A 62 7.82 -15.21 9.27
C THR A 62 6.65 -15.64 10.14
N LYS A 63 6.92 -16.29 11.27
CA LYS A 63 5.90 -16.70 12.24
C LYS A 63 5.16 -15.51 12.82
N GLU A 64 5.87 -14.45 13.24
CA GLU A 64 5.27 -13.20 13.73
C GLU A 64 4.31 -12.59 12.71
N THR A 65 4.73 -12.47 11.44
CA THR A 65 3.86 -11.97 10.36
C THR A 65 2.59 -12.83 10.23
N LEU A 66 2.76 -14.17 10.27
CA LEU A 66 1.63 -15.09 10.10
C LEU A 66 0.67 -15.07 11.30
N GLU A 67 1.19 -14.96 12.52
CA GLU A 67 0.38 -14.87 13.74
C GLU A 67 -0.43 -13.57 13.75
N PHE A 68 0.22 -12.43 13.48
CA PHE A 68 -0.48 -11.16 13.34
C PHE A 68 -1.58 -11.24 12.28
N THR A 69 -1.24 -11.74 11.08
CA THR A 69 -2.20 -11.85 9.99
C THR A 69 -3.37 -12.77 10.35
N LYS A 70 -3.10 -13.91 11.00
CA LYS A 70 -4.15 -14.85 11.45
C LYS A 70 -5.12 -14.16 12.42
N GLN A 71 -4.59 -13.41 13.39
CA GLN A 71 -5.42 -12.70 14.36
C GLN A 71 -6.24 -11.60 13.69
N ALA A 72 -5.60 -10.76 12.86
CA ALA A 72 -6.29 -9.69 12.13
C ALA A 72 -7.40 -10.22 11.19
N MET A 73 -7.18 -11.37 10.55
CA MET A 73 -8.20 -12.01 9.71
C MET A 73 -9.36 -12.59 10.54
N LYS A 74 -9.08 -13.15 11.72
CA LYS A 74 -10.11 -13.61 12.66
C LYS A 74 -10.99 -12.45 13.16
N GLU A 75 -10.39 -11.29 13.36
CA GLU A 75 -11.06 -10.04 13.73
C GLU A 75 -11.73 -9.34 12.54
N GLN A 76 -11.66 -9.92 11.36
CA GLN A 76 -12.22 -9.37 10.11
C GLN A 76 -11.66 -7.97 9.73
N ARG A 77 -10.45 -7.67 10.16
CA ARG A 77 -9.78 -6.41 9.85
C ARG A 77 -9.46 -6.29 8.37
N ILE A 78 -9.24 -5.05 7.92
CA ILE A 78 -8.82 -4.78 6.54
C ILE A 78 -7.29 -4.78 6.45
N GLY A 79 -6.73 -5.73 5.70
CA GLY A 79 -5.30 -5.75 5.40
C GLY A 79 -4.97 -4.95 4.15
N VAL A 80 -3.90 -4.16 4.20
CA VAL A 80 -3.35 -3.43 3.05
C VAL A 80 -1.99 -4.00 2.70
N ILE A 81 -1.83 -4.38 1.44
CA ILE A 81 -0.58 -4.93 0.93
C ILE A 81 -0.14 -4.21 -0.35
N PHE A 82 1.16 -3.90 -0.40
CA PHE A 82 1.87 -3.42 -1.59
C PHE A 82 2.73 -4.57 -2.13
N PRO A 83 2.25 -5.36 -3.11
CA PRO A 83 2.87 -6.65 -3.42
C PRO A 83 4.26 -6.55 -4.03
N SER A 84 4.66 -5.39 -4.55
CA SER A 84 6.04 -5.15 -5.00
C SER A 84 7.04 -5.13 -3.84
N GLY A 85 6.58 -4.81 -2.61
CA GLY A 85 7.43 -4.61 -1.43
C GLY A 85 8.46 -3.49 -1.60
N ARG A 86 8.41 -2.74 -2.69
CA ARG A 86 9.35 -1.67 -3.06
C ARG A 86 8.63 -0.57 -3.82
N LEU A 87 9.16 0.64 -3.71
CA LEU A 87 8.74 1.79 -4.49
C LEU A 87 8.81 1.54 -6.00
N ALA A 88 7.86 2.11 -6.73
CA ALA A 88 7.90 2.17 -8.19
C ALA A 88 9.22 2.79 -8.66
N LYS A 89 9.79 2.25 -9.75
CA LYS A 89 11.03 2.75 -10.33
C LYS A 89 10.72 3.84 -11.35
N ARG A 90 11.42 4.95 -11.27
CA ARG A 90 11.39 5.97 -12.29
C ARG A 90 12.27 5.59 -13.49
N THR A 91 11.72 5.72 -14.68
CA THR A 91 12.48 5.62 -15.95
C THR A 91 12.05 6.80 -16.81
N GLY A 92 12.96 7.76 -17.02
CA GLY A 92 12.63 9.05 -17.65
C GLY A 92 11.56 9.81 -16.82
N LEU A 93 10.44 10.14 -17.45
CA LEU A 93 9.31 10.84 -16.82
C LEU A 93 8.23 9.90 -16.27
N SER A 94 8.37 8.59 -16.47
CA SER A 94 7.37 7.60 -16.09
C SER A 94 7.77 6.81 -14.83
N LEU A 95 6.78 6.50 -14.01
CA LEU A 95 6.91 5.57 -12.88
C LEU A 95 6.44 4.20 -13.32
N HIS A 96 7.29 3.20 -13.12
CA HIS A 96 7.01 1.81 -13.43
C HIS A 96 6.89 0.99 -12.15
N GLU A 97 5.73 0.40 -11.95
CA GLU A 97 5.50 -0.51 -10.85
C GLU A 97 6.37 -1.77 -11.00
N ARG A 98 7.05 -2.15 -9.92
CA ARG A 98 7.94 -3.32 -9.90
C ARG A 98 7.16 -4.62 -10.00
N SER A 99 7.87 -5.74 -10.16
CA SER A 99 7.27 -7.08 -10.13
C SER A 99 6.57 -7.31 -8.80
N TRP A 100 5.41 -7.96 -8.84
CA TRP A 100 4.60 -8.27 -7.68
C TRP A 100 4.88 -9.70 -7.21
N MET A 101 4.84 -9.88 -5.89
CA MET A 101 4.87 -11.19 -5.25
C MET A 101 3.45 -11.74 -5.12
N SER A 102 3.30 -13.06 -5.18
CA SER A 102 2.01 -13.75 -5.10
C SER A 102 1.39 -13.79 -3.69
N SER A 103 2.02 -13.15 -2.70
CA SER A 103 1.57 -13.17 -1.30
C SER A 103 0.12 -12.68 -1.11
N ALA A 104 -0.30 -11.65 -1.84
CA ALA A 104 -1.68 -11.15 -1.78
C ALA A 104 -2.69 -12.20 -2.25
N VAL A 105 -2.39 -12.88 -3.36
CA VAL A 105 -3.22 -13.98 -3.90
C VAL A 105 -3.27 -15.16 -2.93
N SER A 106 -2.12 -15.54 -2.38
CA SER A 106 -2.01 -16.64 -1.41
C SER A 106 -2.81 -16.36 -0.13
N LEU A 107 -2.74 -15.13 0.40
CA LEU A 107 -3.50 -14.72 1.58
C LEU A 107 -5.01 -14.71 1.29
N ALA A 108 -5.42 -14.15 0.16
CA ALA A 108 -6.83 -14.10 -0.23
C ALA A 108 -7.45 -15.51 -0.32
N ARG A 109 -6.73 -16.46 -0.92
CA ARG A 109 -7.16 -17.86 -0.99
C ARG A 109 -7.20 -18.53 0.37
N LYS A 110 -6.12 -18.39 1.15
CA LYS A 110 -5.98 -19.03 2.46
C LYS A 110 -7.10 -18.63 3.42
N TYR A 111 -7.48 -17.35 3.41
CA TYR A 111 -8.49 -16.81 4.33
C TYR A 111 -9.86 -16.61 3.68
N ASN A 112 -10.00 -16.98 2.42
CA ASN A 112 -11.23 -16.83 1.62
C ASN A 112 -11.80 -15.41 1.69
N VAL A 113 -10.93 -14.39 1.52
CA VAL A 113 -11.31 -12.97 1.57
C VAL A 113 -11.18 -12.29 0.22
N PRO A 114 -12.07 -11.34 -0.12
CA PRO A 114 -11.96 -10.59 -1.36
C PRO A 114 -10.74 -9.67 -1.37
N ILE A 115 -10.19 -9.49 -2.57
CA ILE A 115 -9.16 -8.49 -2.87
C ILE A 115 -9.86 -7.26 -3.46
N ILE A 116 -9.51 -6.08 -2.96
CA ILE A 116 -9.92 -4.78 -3.51
C ILE A 116 -8.73 -4.18 -4.24
N PRO A 117 -8.68 -4.27 -5.60
CA PRO A 117 -7.64 -3.63 -6.37
C PRO A 117 -7.70 -2.12 -6.18
N THR A 118 -6.58 -1.51 -5.84
CA THR A 118 -6.55 -0.07 -5.54
C THR A 118 -5.38 0.59 -6.27
N HIS A 119 -5.65 1.69 -6.97
CA HIS A 119 -4.61 2.47 -7.64
C HIS A 119 -4.38 3.80 -6.93
N ILE A 120 -3.11 4.09 -6.67
CA ILE A 120 -2.64 5.35 -6.10
C ILE A 120 -1.92 6.12 -7.20
N SER A 121 -2.46 7.30 -7.55
CA SER A 121 -1.83 8.26 -8.45
C SER A 121 -1.15 9.34 -7.62
N ALA A 122 0.16 9.23 -7.46
CA ALA A 122 0.98 10.19 -6.72
C ALA A 122 2.42 10.17 -7.21
N ARG A 123 3.19 11.19 -6.87
CA ARG A 123 4.62 11.29 -7.19
C ARG A 123 5.37 11.91 -6.02
N ASN A 124 6.64 11.60 -5.92
CA ASN A 124 7.57 12.28 -5.04
C ASN A 124 8.12 13.55 -5.70
N SER A 125 8.86 14.35 -4.94
CA SER A 125 9.48 15.57 -5.44
C SER A 125 10.56 15.28 -6.48
N ILE A 126 10.92 16.29 -7.25
CA ILE A 126 12.04 16.19 -8.21
C ILE A 126 13.33 15.87 -7.46
N LEU A 127 13.55 16.48 -6.29
CA LEU A 127 14.71 16.24 -5.44
C LEU A 127 14.85 14.76 -5.05
N PHE A 128 13.74 14.11 -4.65
CA PHE A 128 13.72 12.68 -4.34
C PHE A 128 14.28 11.85 -5.50
N TYR A 129 13.81 12.14 -6.73
CA TYR A 129 14.25 11.39 -7.91
C TYR A 129 15.69 11.73 -8.34
N LEU A 130 16.17 12.94 -8.10
CA LEU A 130 17.58 13.28 -8.34
C LEU A 130 18.50 12.53 -7.38
N LEU A 131 18.13 12.45 -6.11
CA LEU A 131 18.88 11.71 -5.11
C LEU A 131 18.87 10.19 -5.38
N ASP A 132 17.77 9.65 -5.94
CA ASP A 132 17.69 8.24 -6.36
C ASP A 132 18.69 7.91 -7.49
N ILE A 133 19.00 8.88 -8.35
CA ILE A 133 19.99 8.71 -9.42
C ILE A 133 21.42 8.68 -8.82
N ILE A 134 21.67 9.49 -7.78
CA ILE A 134 22.99 9.59 -7.15
C ILE A 134 23.24 8.34 -6.30
N HIS A 135 22.36 8.06 -5.35
CA HIS A 135 22.47 6.90 -4.48
C HIS A 135 21.14 6.57 -3.79
N PRO A 136 20.72 5.29 -3.76
CA PRO A 136 19.45 4.88 -3.14
C PRO A 136 19.31 5.26 -1.66
N THR A 137 20.42 5.25 -0.90
CA THR A 137 20.39 5.63 0.53
C THR A 137 20.02 7.10 0.73
N LEU A 138 20.48 8.00 -0.14
CA LEU A 138 20.12 9.42 -0.08
C LEU A 138 18.63 9.62 -0.34
N ARG A 139 18.08 8.89 -1.30
CA ARG A 139 16.63 8.82 -1.52
C ARG A 139 15.89 8.35 -0.27
N ASP A 140 16.34 7.27 0.36
CA ASP A 140 15.66 6.67 1.50
C ASP A 140 15.63 7.61 2.73
N ILE A 141 16.67 8.41 2.94
CA ILE A 141 16.70 9.45 3.98
C ILE A 141 15.61 10.51 3.75
N THR A 142 15.30 10.81 2.50
CA THR A 142 14.29 11.84 2.20
C THR A 142 12.85 11.33 2.26
N LEU A 143 12.60 10.02 2.41
CA LEU A 143 11.25 9.45 2.44
C LEU A 143 10.34 10.06 3.51
N PHE A 144 10.86 10.32 4.70
CA PHE A 144 10.10 10.98 5.76
C PHE A 144 9.75 12.42 5.39
N ASN A 145 10.73 13.17 4.86
CA ASN A 145 10.51 14.53 4.40
C ASN A 145 9.51 14.57 3.25
N GLU A 146 9.59 13.60 2.32
CA GLU A 146 8.61 13.43 1.25
C GLU A 146 7.19 13.20 1.77
N THR A 147 7.04 12.52 2.90
CA THR A 147 5.72 12.30 3.52
C THR A 147 5.17 13.60 4.12
N LEU A 148 6.03 14.41 4.73
CA LEU A 148 5.65 15.66 5.40
C LEU A 148 5.39 16.80 4.40
N ASN A 149 6.09 16.85 3.28
CA ASN A 149 5.97 17.91 2.28
C ASN A 149 4.79 17.72 1.30
N LYS A 150 3.97 16.69 1.50
CA LYS A 150 2.84 16.36 0.61
C LYS A 150 1.60 17.23 0.77
N LYS A 151 1.62 18.29 1.58
CA LYS A 151 0.45 19.16 1.82
C LYS A 151 -0.16 19.71 0.52
N ASP A 152 0.67 20.02 -0.46
CA ASP A 152 0.27 20.60 -1.74
C ASP A 152 0.30 19.60 -2.91
N PHE A 153 0.61 18.34 -2.64
CA PHE A 153 0.64 17.31 -3.66
C PHE A 153 -0.75 16.70 -3.88
N HIS A 154 -1.03 16.40 -5.13
CA HIS A 154 -2.27 15.73 -5.49
C HIS A 154 -2.13 14.23 -5.29
N PHE A 155 -2.94 13.67 -4.38
CA PHE A 155 -3.14 12.23 -4.22
C PHE A 155 -4.52 11.84 -4.73
N GLU A 156 -4.56 10.90 -5.66
CA GLU A 156 -5.81 10.31 -6.11
C GLU A 156 -5.78 8.80 -5.84
N ILE A 157 -6.77 8.31 -5.09
CA ILE A 157 -6.93 6.89 -4.77
C ILE A 157 -8.19 6.39 -5.44
N ARG A 158 -8.06 5.33 -6.22
CA ARG A 158 -9.17 4.68 -6.93
C ARG A 158 -9.30 3.24 -6.49
N PHE A 159 -10.47 2.89 -5.98
CA PHE A 159 -10.81 1.52 -5.61
C PHE A 159 -11.53 0.84 -6.76
N GLY A 160 -11.10 -0.36 -7.11
CA GLY A 160 -11.75 -1.21 -8.11
C GLY A 160 -12.81 -2.12 -7.51
N LYS A 161 -13.48 -2.88 -8.37
CA LYS A 161 -14.43 -3.91 -7.93
C LYS A 161 -13.73 -5.02 -7.16
N PRO A 162 -14.35 -5.56 -6.09
CA PRO A 162 -13.79 -6.69 -5.36
C PRO A 162 -13.54 -7.90 -6.30
N VAL A 163 -12.40 -8.55 -6.10
CA VAL A 163 -12.03 -9.80 -6.78
C VAL A 163 -12.04 -10.91 -5.74
N TYR A 164 -12.94 -11.85 -5.88
CA TYR A 164 -13.07 -12.96 -4.95
C TYR A 164 -12.08 -14.09 -5.30
N PRO A 165 -11.66 -14.93 -4.31
CA PRO A 165 -10.69 -15.99 -4.52
C PRO A 165 -11.05 -16.95 -5.67
N TYR A 166 -12.31 -17.26 -5.87
CA TYR A 166 -12.80 -18.13 -6.95
C TYR A 166 -12.67 -17.50 -8.35
N MET A 167 -12.51 -16.18 -8.44
CA MET A 167 -12.30 -15.43 -9.69
C MET A 167 -10.82 -15.36 -10.10
N LEU A 168 -9.90 -15.79 -9.22
CA LEU A 168 -8.47 -15.77 -9.48
C LEU A 168 -8.05 -17.02 -10.25
N SER A 169 -7.17 -16.84 -11.25
CA SER A 169 -6.55 -17.97 -11.98
C SER A 169 -5.94 -18.98 -10.99
N PRO A 170 -6.05 -20.28 -11.18
CA PRO A 170 -5.41 -21.31 -10.34
C PRO A 170 -3.90 -21.04 -10.15
N GLU A 171 -3.23 -20.63 -11.22
CA GLU A 171 -1.80 -20.31 -11.23
C GLU A 171 -1.52 -19.01 -10.48
N PRO A 172 -0.71 -19.04 -9.37
CA PRO A 172 -0.46 -17.85 -8.56
C PRO A 172 0.19 -16.70 -9.33
N GLU A 173 1.06 -17.00 -10.28
CA GLU A 173 1.76 -15.98 -11.08
C GLU A 173 0.83 -15.29 -12.06
N ILE A 174 -0.04 -16.06 -12.73
CA ILE A 174 -1.07 -15.52 -13.65
C ILE A 174 -2.03 -14.66 -12.83
N ALA A 175 -2.55 -15.16 -11.71
CA ALA A 175 -3.43 -14.41 -10.83
C ALA A 175 -2.81 -13.10 -10.36
N THR A 176 -1.52 -13.12 -10.01
CA THR A 176 -0.78 -11.93 -9.56
C THR A 176 -0.59 -10.92 -10.71
N SER A 177 -0.27 -11.40 -11.89
CA SER A 177 -0.12 -10.55 -13.09
C SER A 177 -1.45 -9.89 -13.47
N ASP A 178 -2.55 -10.66 -13.44
CA ASP A 178 -3.89 -10.13 -13.71
C ASP A 178 -4.33 -9.11 -12.66
N LEU A 179 -4.03 -9.37 -11.39
CA LEU A 179 -4.33 -8.43 -10.30
C LEU A 179 -3.55 -7.12 -10.48
N LYS A 180 -2.26 -7.20 -10.81
CA LYS A 180 -1.44 -6.03 -11.11
C LYS A 180 -2.01 -5.23 -12.27
N ARG A 181 -2.38 -5.90 -13.36
CA ARG A 181 -3.01 -5.27 -14.52
C ARG A 181 -4.31 -4.57 -14.15
N ARG A 182 -5.17 -5.20 -13.33
CA ARG A 182 -6.41 -4.58 -12.83
C ARG A 182 -6.14 -3.30 -12.05
N VAL A 183 -5.16 -3.32 -11.14
CA VAL A 183 -4.76 -2.13 -10.38
C VAL A 183 -4.25 -1.01 -11.28
N LEU A 184 -3.34 -1.30 -12.21
CA LEU A 184 -2.76 -0.30 -13.10
C LEU A 184 -3.79 0.28 -14.07
N ASN A 185 -4.75 -0.52 -14.54
CA ASN A 185 -5.83 -0.07 -15.42
C ASN A 185 -6.82 0.89 -14.73
N LEU A 186 -6.88 0.92 -13.39
CA LEU A 186 -7.66 1.93 -12.68
C LEU A 186 -7.13 3.36 -12.91
N ASN A 187 -5.90 3.51 -13.39
CA ASN A 187 -5.34 4.82 -13.77
C ASN A 187 -5.94 5.38 -15.05
N THR A 188 -6.48 4.53 -15.92
CA THR A 188 -7.09 5.00 -17.18
C THR A 188 -8.45 5.63 -16.90
N ARG A 189 -8.70 6.81 -17.47
CA ARG A 189 -9.94 7.62 -17.28
C ARG A 189 -11.24 6.92 -17.72
N GLN A 190 -11.21 5.68 -18.17
CA GLN A 190 -12.36 4.92 -18.70
C GLN A 190 -13.28 4.28 -17.65
N PHE A 191 -12.93 4.29 -16.37
CA PHE A 191 -13.85 3.82 -15.33
C PHE A 191 -14.62 4.99 -14.74
N LEU A 192 -15.60 5.47 -15.50
CA LEU A 192 -16.68 6.33 -15.03
C LEU A 192 -17.46 5.62 -13.91
N ASN A 193 -17.70 6.33 -12.81
CA ASN A 193 -18.61 6.01 -11.72
C ASN A 193 -18.10 5.28 -10.47
N PHE A 194 -16.85 5.49 -10.04
CA PHE A 194 -16.53 5.29 -8.63
C PHE A 194 -16.19 6.62 -7.96
N ARG A 195 -16.74 6.88 -6.76
CA ARG A 195 -16.56 8.11 -5.99
C ARG A 195 -15.07 8.50 -5.98
N ARG A 196 -14.75 9.60 -6.63
CA ARG A 196 -13.49 10.31 -6.41
C ARG A 196 -13.47 10.75 -4.94
N LEU A 197 -12.75 10.05 -4.09
CA LEU A 197 -12.36 10.59 -2.81
C LEU A 197 -11.28 11.64 -3.10
N ARG A 198 -11.72 12.85 -3.40
CA ARG A 198 -10.87 14.02 -3.37
C ARG A 198 -10.64 14.32 -1.89
N ILE A 199 -9.45 14.03 -1.39
CA ILE A 199 -9.01 14.54 -0.10
C ILE A 199 -8.74 16.04 -0.33
N GLN A 200 -9.79 16.82 -0.24
CA GLN A 200 -9.72 18.27 -0.35
C GLN A 200 -9.26 18.81 1.00
N ARG A 201 -8.28 19.71 0.97
CA ARG A 201 -7.78 20.51 2.09
C ARG A 201 -8.87 20.77 3.13
N SER A 202 -8.84 20.08 4.25
CA SER A 202 -9.64 20.46 5.43
C SER A 202 -8.95 20.04 6.74
N LEU A 203 -7.64 20.31 6.83
CA LEU A 203 -6.96 20.29 8.12
C LEU A 203 -7.04 21.64 8.87
N ASN A 204 -7.72 22.64 8.30
CA ASN A 204 -7.92 23.95 8.95
C ASN A 204 -9.39 24.31 8.96
N ARG A 205 -10.17 23.70 9.84
CA ARG A 205 -11.39 24.26 10.49
C ARG A 205 -12.00 23.18 11.37
N ILE A 206 -11.34 22.89 12.49
CA ILE A 206 -12.07 22.46 13.68
C ILE A 206 -12.32 23.75 14.46
N THR A 207 -13.39 24.42 14.14
CA THR A 207 -13.99 25.41 15.03
C THR A 207 -14.90 24.65 15.99
N TYR A 208 -14.44 24.49 17.22
CA TYR A 208 -15.32 24.13 18.32
C TYR A 208 -16.30 25.28 18.50
N GLN A 209 -17.56 25.05 18.20
CA GLN A 209 -18.64 25.86 18.78
C GLN A 209 -19.02 25.19 20.10
N THR A 210 -18.81 25.96 21.17
CA THR A 210 -19.30 25.75 22.54
C THR A 210 -20.83 25.66 22.59
#